data_1170bb7eb7716fbbad43b1c105d397f8
#
_entry.id   1170bb7eb7716fbbad43b1c105d397f8
#
_cell.length_a   1.000
_cell.length_b   1.000
_cell.length_c   1.000
_cell.angle_alpha   90.00
_cell.angle_beta   90.00
_cell.angle_gamma   90.00
#
_symmetry.space_group_name_H-M   'P 1'
#
loop_
_entity.id
_entity.type
_entity.pdbx_description
1 polymer ?
#
loop_
_entity_poly.entity_id
_entity_poly.type
_entity_poly.pdbx_seq_one_letter_code
_entity_poly.pdbx_strand_id
1 'polypeptide(L)'
;MKQYITGFFPTVCLIASVFMFMGSQNLNEKIDIDFINMQKTVDLTVDKDSECSLHSKGMSKTVVNIIYGLPSERLFEEIKMSKTRFPNGRAKLLGGCVIRDGQIEKAITYQCQSCVEVQNVWFEKYWKTLTDNWKALTGKPPN
;
A
#
# COMPACT_ATOMS: atom_id res chain seq x y z
N MET A 1 76.69 -19.78 14.66
CA MET A 1 75.56 -19.96 13.67
C MET A 1 74.40 -19.11 14.11
N LYS A 2 74.10 -18.02 13.40
CA LYS A 2 73.02 -17.09 13.71
C LYS A 2 71.81 -17.46 12.84
N GLN A 3 70.66 -17.80 13.45
CA GLN A 3 69.41 -17.98 12.76
C GLN A 3 68.62 -16.69 12.86
N TYR A 4 68.26 -16.10 11.71
CA TYR A 4 67.34 -14.99 11.60
C TYR A 4 65.92 -15.55 11.45
N ILE A 5 65.04 -15.23 12.39
CA ILE A 5 63.62 -15.49 12.28
C ILE A 5 62.99 -14.20 11.75
N THR A 6 62.64 -14.17 10.49
CA THR A 6 61.86 -13.12 9.87
C THR A 6 60.41 -13.26 10.26
N GLY A 7 59.93 -12.22 10.94
CA GLY A 7 58.52 -12.16 11.33
C GLY A 7 57.57 -11.99 10.15
N PHE A 8 56.62 -12.85 10.06
CA PHE A 8 55.46 -12.72 9.19
C PHE A 8 54.37 -11.94 9.96
N PHE A 9 54.17 -10.68 9.60
CA PHE A 9 53.05 -9.90 10.10
C PHE A 9 51.76 -10.30 9.33
N PRO A 10 50.69 -10.63 10.02
CA PRO A 10 49.45 -10.96 9.33
C PRO A 10 48.68 -9.68 8.96
N THR A 11 48.72 -9.34 7.68
CA THR A 11 47.94 -8.25 7.04
C THR A 11 46.47 -8.68 6.83
N VAL A 12 45.89 -9.48 7.73
CA VAL A 12 44.53 -10.05 7.54
C VAL A 12 43.46 -9.32 8.36
N CYS A 13 43.83 -8.36 9.23
CA CYS A 13 42.88 -7.74 10.14
C CYS A 13 42.15 -6.48 9.62
N LEU A 14 42.44 -6.01 8.41
CA LEU A 14 41.84 -4.74 7.91
C LEU A 14 40.65 -4.90 6.95
N ILE A 15 40.29 -6.12 6.54
CA ILE A 15 39.15 -6.33 5.62
C ILE A 15 37.87 -6.67 6.36
N ALA A 16 37.94 -7.07 7.64
CA ALA A 16 36.75 -7.42 8.43
C ALA A 16 35.96 -6.20 8.96
N SER A 17 36.55 -5.00 8.95
CA SER A 17 35.90 -3.80 9.52
C SER A 17 35.03 -3.02 8.54
N VAL A 18 35.05 -3.32 7.25
CA VAL A 18 34.26 -2.59 6.23
C VAL A 18 32.90 -3.25 5.99
N PHE A 19 32.73 -4.52 6.34
CA PHE A 19 31.45 -5.24 6.14
C PHE A 19 30.43 -5.07 7.27
N MET A 20 30.77 -4.45 8.38
CA MET A 20 29.82 -4.22 9.49
C MET A 20 29.08 -2.87 9.40
N PHE A 21 29.31 -2.06 8.37
CA PHE A 21 28.58 -0.77 8.22
C PHE A 21 27.55 -0.76 7.09
N MET A 22 27.27 -1.92 6.48
CA MET A 22 26.00 -2.08 5.73
C MET A 22 24.91 -2.53 6.71
N GLY A 23 24.78 -1.78 7.80
CA GLY A 23 23.62 -1.82 8.66
C GLY A 23 22.40 -1.55 7.80
N SER A 24 21.51 -2.51 7.81
CA SER A 24 20.11 -2.46 7.47
C SER A 24 19.59 -1.01 7.54
N GLN A 25 19.65 -0.30 6.45
CA GLN A 25 18.76 0.84 6.27
C GLN A 25 17.38 0.25 6.08
N ASN A 26 16.67 0.04 7.20
CA ASN A 26 15.24 0.09 7.20
C ASN A 26 14.87 1.42 6.55
N LEU A 27 14.64 1.38 5.25
CA LEU A 27 13.83 2.35 4.55
C LEU A 27 12.40 2.21 5.10
N ASN A 28 12.21 2.58 6.38
CA ASN A 28 11.01 3.25 6.78
C ASN A 28 11.03 4.54 5.98
N GLU A 29 10.56 4.44 4.75
CA GLU A 29 10.13 5.59 3.99
C GLU A 29 9.02 6.22 4.84
N LYS A 30 9.45 7.08 5.74
CA LYS A 30 8.59 7.98 6.49
C LYS A 30 8.01 8.85 5.39
N ILE A 31 6.82 8.45 4.92
CA ILE A 31 6.06 9.27 3.99
C ILE A 31 6.03 10.64 4.65
N ASP A 32 6.71 11.57 4.05
CA ASP A 32 6.84 12.93 4.57
C ASP A 32 5.47 13.58 4.35
N ILE A 33 4.60 13.35 5.35
CA ILE A 33 3.20 13.81 5.36
C ILE A 33 3.16 15.34 5.29
N ASP A 34 4.27 16.02 5.57
CA ASP A 34 4.39 17.48 5.52
C ASP A 34 4.29 18.05 4.09
N PHE A 35 4.52 17.25 3.05
CA PHE A 35 4.33 17.63 1.65
C PHE A 35 2.89 17.49 1.14
N ILE A 36 2.03 16.79 1.85
CA ILE A 36 0.62 16.67 1.49
C ILE A 36 -0.04 17.96 1.95
N ASN A 37 -0.53 18.73 0.99
CA ASN A 37 -1.27 19.96 1.25
C ASN A 37 -2.35 19.69 2.32
N MET A 38 -2.01 19.94 3.61
CA MET A 38 -2.81 19.53 4.78
C MET A 38 -4.22 20.16 4.79
N GLN A 39 -4.43 21.22 4.03
CA GLN A 39 -5.72 21.93 4.00
C GLN A 39 -6.87 21.09 3.42
N LYS A 40 -6.55 19.99 2.69
CA LYS A 40 -7.56 19.14 2.02
C LYS A 40 -7.44 17.67 2.39
N THR A 41 -6.79 17.36 3.51
CA THR A 41 -6.57 15.95 3.95
C THR A 41 -7.16 15.77 5.36
N VAL A 42 -7.90 14.67 5.56
CA VAL A 42 -8.43 14.26 6.88
C VAL A 42 -7.74 12.98 7.35
N ASP A 43 -7.35 12.92 8.62
CA ASP A 43 -6.84 11.69 9.24
C ASP A 43 -8.01 10.87 9.83
N LEU A 44 -8.28 9.72 9.23
CA LEU A 44 -9.31 8.78 9.66
C LEU A 44 -8.74 7.62 10.50
N THR A 45 -7.46 7.70 10.90
CA THR A 45 -6.81 6.67 11.72
C THR A 45 -6.84 6.99 13.21
N VAL A 46 -7.28 8.20 13.58
CA VAL A 46 -7.41 8.60 14.98
C VAL A 46 -8.43 7.69 15.67
N ASP A 47 -8.09 7.16 16.83
CA ASP A 47 -8.89 6.23 17.63
C ASP A 47 -9.30 4.94 16.89
N LYS A 48 -8.54 4.56 15.86
CA LYS A 48 -8.73 3.29 15.14
C LYS A 48 -7.64 2.30 15.48
N ASP A 49 -8.04 1.04 15.54
CA ASP A 49 -7.10 -0.06 15.68
C ASP A 49 -6.16 -0.10 14.47
N SER A 50 -4.86 -0.26 14.74
CA SER A 50 -3.81 -0.42 13.73
C SER A 50 -3.59 -1.88 13.34
N GLU A 51 -4.39 -2.82 13.84
CA GLU A 51 -4.38 -4.22 13.47
C GLU A 51 -5.58 -4.57 12.60
N CYS A 52 -5.36 -5.34 11.54
CA CYS A 52 -6.42 -5.80 10.66
C CYS A 52 -7.20 -6.95 11.31
N SER A 53 -8.46 -6.74 11.62
CA SER A 53 -9.34 -7.74 12.24
C SER A 53 -9.51 -9.03 11.42
N LEU A 54 -9.32 -8.96 10.09
CA LEU A 54 -9.45 -10.12 9.21
C LEU A 54 -8.17 -10.96 9.13
N HIS A 55 -7.00 -10.31 9.23
CA HIS A 55 -5.71 -10.96 8.99
C HIS A 55 -4.82 -10.99 10.22
N SER A 56 -5.22 -10.36 11.33
CA SER A 56 -4.42 -10.22 12.56
C SER A 56 -2.98 -9.75 12.28
N LYS A 57 -2.87 -8.74 11.40
CA LYS A 57 -1.61 -8.13 10.97
C LYS A 57 -1.64 -6.63 11.18
N GLY A 58 -0.51 -6.08 11.57
CA GLY A 58 -0.32 -4.64 11.63
C GLY A 58 -0.59 -3.97 10.28
N MET A 59 -1.26 -2.82 10.31
CA MET A 59 -1.59 -2.02 9.14
C MET A 59 -0.68 -0.81 9.04
N SER A 60 -0.40 -0.37 7.81
CA SER A 60 0.32 0.88 7.54
C SER A 60 -0.65 2.04 7.30
N LYS A 61 -0.25 3.25 7.69
CA LYS A 61 -0.97 4.46 7.28
C LYS A 61 -0.70 4.74 5.81
N THR A 62 -1.76 5.01 5.05
CA THR A 62 -1.67 5.38 3.64
C THR A 62 -2.60 6.53 3.32
N VAL A 63 -2.26 7.30 2.28
CA VAL A 63 -3.11 8.39 1.78
C VAL A 63 -3.95 7.85 0.64
N VAL A 64 -5.25 8.03 0.73
CA VAL A 64 -6.21 7.62 -0.30
C VAL A 64 -6.99 8.82 -0.82
N ASN A 65 -7.41 8.77 -2.08
CA ASN A 65 -8.27 9.80 -2.66
C ASN A 65 -9.73 9.61 -2.22
N ILE A 66 -10.41 10.71 -1.95
CA ILE A 66 -11.84 10.75 -1.72
C ILE A 66 -12.52 11.08 -3.06
N ILE A 67 -13.44 10.22 -3.47
CA ILE A 67 -14.21 10.38 -4.70
C ILE A 67 -15.60 10.88 -4.34
N TYR A 68 -16.00 11.97 -4.97
CA TYR A 68 -17.33 12.56 -4.86
C TYR A 68 -18.16 12.28 -6.13
N GLY A 69 -19.47 12.37 -5.99
CA GLY A 69 -20.40 12.06 -7.06
C GLY A 69 -20.85 10.60 -7.06
N LEU A 70 -21.53 10.21 -8.13
CA LEU A 70 -22.00 8.83 -8.28
C LEU A 70 -20.83 7.91 -8.64
N PRO A 71 -20.59 6.85 -7.85
CA PRO A 71 -19.56 5.88 -8.17
C PRO A 71 -19.92 5.13 -9.46
N SER A 72 -18.91 4.76 -10.25
CA SER A 72 -19.10 3.81 -11.34
C SER A 72 -19.58 2.46 -10.78
N GLU A 73 -20.27 1.67 -11.61
CA GLU A 73 -20.71 0.32 -11.24
C GLU A 73 -19.57 -0.52 -10.64
N ARG A 74 -18.41 -0.47 -11.27
CA ARG A 74 -17.19 -1.10 -10.79
C ARG A 74 -16.81 -0.68 -9.36
N LEU A 75 -16.77 0.63 -9.10
CA LEU A 75 -16.41 1.15 -7.79
C LEU A 75 -17.46 0.77 -6.74
N PHE A 76 -18.73 0.72 -7.14
CA PHE A 76 -19.82 0.29 -6.27
C PHE A 76 -19.65 -1.17 -5.85
N GLU A 77 -19.39 -2.08 -6.79
CA GLU A 77 -19.15 -3.50 -6.49
C GLU A 77 -17.87 -3.69 -5.64
N GLU A 78 -16.80 -2.95 -5.93
CA GLU A 78 -15.58 -2.97 -5.11
C GLU A 78 -15.88 -2.58 -3.66
N ILE A 79 -16.64 -1.50 -3.43
CA ILE A 79 -17.01 -1.04 -2.09
C ILE A 79 -17.88 -2.07 -1.38
N LYS A 80 -18.81 -2.68 -2.07
CA LYS A 80 -19.67 -3.75 -1.52
C LYS A 80 -18.83 -4.94 -1.06
N MET A 81 -17.92 -5.40 -1.90
CA MET A 81 -17.04 -6.53 -1.58
C MET A 81 -16.01 -6.21 -0.51
N SER A 82 -15.54 -4.95 -0.45
CA SER A 82 -14.56 -4.54 0.55
C SER A 82 -15.07 -4.70 1.98
N LYS A 83 -16.36 -4.55 2.23
CA LYS A 83 -16.92 -4.66 3.59
C LYS A 83 -16.66 -6.00 4.25
N THR A 84 -16.57 -7.07 3.46
CA THR A 84 -16.44 -8.44 3.97
C THR A 84 -15.15 -9.13 3.60
N ARG A 85 -14.59 -8.85 2.41
CA ARG A 85 -13.45 -9.60 1.89
C ARG A 85 -12.09 -8.91 2.08
N PHE A 86 -12.06 -7.58 2.02
CA PHE A 86 -10.83 -6.79 2.14
C PHE A 86 -11.10 -5.41 2.75
N PRO A 87 -11.58 -5.37 4.01
CA PRO A 87 -12.05 -4.12 4.62
C PRO A 87 -10.98 -3.02 4.67
N ASN A 88 -9.72 -3.40 4.77
CA ASN A 88 -8.57 -2.50 4.85
C ASN A 88 -7.70 -2.53 3.58
N GLY A 89 -8.27 -2.91 2.42
CA GLY A 89 -7.56 -2.92 1.13
C GLY A 89 -7.83 -1.70 0.26
N ARG A 90 -8.78 -0.84 0.63
CA ARG A 90 -9.28 0.23 -0.23
C ARG A 90 -8.21 1.25 -0.59
N ALA A 91 -8.13 1.55 -1.89
CA ALA A 91 -7.32 2.65 -2.42
C ALA A 91 -8.11 3.96 -2.58
N LYS A 92 -9.43 3.97 -2.33
CA LYS A 92 -10.32 5.11 -2.54
C LYS A 92 -11.46 5.11 -1.51
N LEU A 93 -11.94 6.29 -1.16
CA LEU A 93 -13.09 6.48 -0.28
C LEU A 93 -14.19 7.24 -1.01
N LEU A 94 -15.44 7.05 -0.59
CA LEU A 94 -16.56 7.85 -1.08
C LEU A 94 -16.78 9.05 -0.15
N GLY A 95 -16.78 10.24 -0.71
CA GLY A 95 -17.01 11.52 0.00
C GLY A 95 -18.47 12.00 -0.06
N GLY A 96 -19.35 11.24 -0.75
CA GLY A 96 -20.75 11.61 -0.94
C GLY A 96 -21.08 12.07 -2.35
N CYS A 97 -22.36 12.35 -2.60
CA CYS A 97 -22.86 12.67 -3.95
C CYS A 97 -22.75 14.14 -4.34
N VAL A 98 -22.50 15.04 -3.38
CA VAL A 98 -22.44 16.48 -3.62
C VAL A 98 -21.01 16.95 -3.73
N ILE A 99 -20.69 17.63 -4.84
CA ILE A 99 -19.39 18.26 -5.06
C ILE A 99 -19.50 19.72 -4.60
N ARG A 100 -18.57 20.15 -3.76
CA ARG A 100 -18.51 21.53 -3.22
C ARG A 100 -17.09 22.07 -3.32
N ASP A 101 -16.97 23.37 -3.47
CA ASP A 101 -15.67 24.04 -3.39
C ASP A 101 -15.03 23.85 -2.01
N GLY A 102 -13.73 23.65 -1.99
CA GLY A 102 -12.97 23.48 -0.74
C GLY A 102 -13.18 22.17 0.00
N GLN A 103 -13.83 21.16 -0.61
CA GLN A 103 -14.02 19.85 0.01
C GLN A 103 -12.70 19.11 0.22
N ILE A 104 -12.70 18.19 1.19
CA ILE A 104 -11.56 17.32 1.50
C ILE A 104 -11.35 16.33 0.34
N GLU A 105 -10.15 16.29 -0.20
CA GLU A 105 -9.82 15.47 -1.39
C GLU A 105 -9.10 14.17 -1.04
N LYS A 106 -8.46 14.13 0.12
CA LYS A 106 -7.64 13.00 0.55
C LYS A 106 -7.94 12.61 1.99
N ALA A 107 -7.69 11.36 2.30
CA ALA A 107 -7.75 10.87 3.66
C ALA A 107 -6.54 9.99 3.97
N ILE A 108 -6.05 10.07 5.21
CA ILE A 108 -5.12 9.11 5.77
C ILE A 108 -5.96 7.99 6.37
N THR A 109 -5.67 6.74 6.00
CA THR A 109 -6.37 5.56 6.50
C THR A 109 -5.38 4.43 6.76
N TYR A 110 -5.79 3.44 7.54
CA TYR A 110 -5.03 2.21 7.67
C TYR A 110 -5.25 1.28 6.48
N GLN A 111 -4.16 0.69 5.98
CA GLN A 111 -4.18 -0.29 4.90
C GLN A 111 -3.47 -1.57 5.33
N CYS A 112 -4.10 -2.70 5.09
CA CYS A 112 -3.55 -4.03 5.32
C CYS A 112 -3.07 -4.63 4.00
N GLN A 113 -1.80 -4.97 3.91
CA GLN A 113 -1.21 -5.53 2.69
C GLN A 113 -1.93 -6.80 2.21
N SER A 114 -2.31 -7.70 3.13
CA SER A 114 -3.06 -8.91 2.76
C SER A 114 -4.47 -8.59 2.22
N CYS A 115 -5.12 -7.53 2.72
CA CYS A 115 -6.38 -7.06 2.14
C CYS A 115 -6.19 -6.53 0.71
N VAL A 116 -5.09 -5.82 0.44
CA VAL A 116 -4.74 -5.31 -0.90
C VAL A 116 -4.54 -6.46 -1.88
N GLU A 117 -3.82 -7.50 -1.46
CA GLU A 117 -3.60 -8.70 -2.28
C GLU A 117 -4.91 -9.40 -2.64
N VAL A 118 -5.79 -9.60 -1.65
CA VAL A 118 -7.13 -10.19 -1.87
C VAL A 118 -7.97 -9.31 -2.80
N GLN A 119 -7.91 -7.99 -2.65
CA GLN A 119 -8.60 -7.04 -3.52
C GLN A 119 -8.11 -7.15 -4.96
N ASN A 120 -6.79 -7.21 -5.20
CA ASN A 120 -6.21 -7.33 -6.53
C ASN A 120 -6.65 -8.61 -7.23
N VAL A 121 -6.59 -9.75 -6.53
CA VAL A 121 -7.05 -11.04 -7.06
C VAL A 121 -8.55 -11.02 -7.40
N TRP A 122 -9.37 -10.44 -6.51
CA TRP A 122 -10.81 -10.29 -6.77
C TRP A 122 -11.05 -9.43 -8.02
N PHE A 123 -10.28 -8.36 -8.14
CA PHE A 123 -10.40 -7.38 -9.21
C PHE A 123 -10.10 -8.00 -10.58
N GLU A 124 -9.00 -8.73 -10.69
CA GLU A 124 -8.62 -9.44 -11.92
C GLU A 124 -9.70 -10.45 -12.34
N LYS A 125 -10.21 -11.22 -11.37
CA LYS A 125 -11.29 -12.18 -11.62
C LYS A 125 -12.57 -11.50 -12.07
N TYR A 126 -12.95 -10.40 -11.42
CA TYR A 126 -14.15 -9.63 -11.76
C TYR A 126 -14.09 -9.08 -13.19
N TRP A 127 -12.95 -8.48 -13.57
CA TRP A 127 -12.74 -7.97 -14.91
C TRP A 127 -12.77 -9.07 -15.97
N LYS A 128 -12.10 -10.16 -15.71
CA LYS A 128 -12.12 -11.29 -16.63
C LYS A 128 -13.54 -11.76 -16.87
N THR A 129 -14.34 -11.92 -15.82
CA THR A 129 -15.74 -12.33 -15.94
C THR A 129 -16.57 -11.34 -16.75
N LEU A 130 -16.44 -10.04 -16.50
CA LEU A 130 -17.14 -9.00 -17.28
C LEU A 130 -16.74 -9.02 -18.75
N THR A 131 -15.44 -9.11 -19.03
CA THR A 131 -14.90 -9.17 -20.39
C THR A 131 -15.41 -10.38 -21.15
N ASP A 132 -15.39 -11.55 -20.50
CA ASP A 132 -15.86 -12.82 -21.10
C ASP A 132 -17.38 -12.74 -21.39
N ASN A 133 -18.18 -12.22 -20.46
CA ASN A 133 -19.61 -12.01 -20.66
C ASN A 133 -19.90 -11.01 -21.77
N TRP A 134 -19.19 -9.88 -21.83
CA TRP A 134 -19.33 -8.89 -22.90
C TRP A 134 -19.02 -9.48 -24.24
N LYS A 135 -17.91 -10.21 -24.36
CA LYS A 135 -17.52 -10.89 -25.59
C LYS A 135 -18.54 -11.93 -26.03
N ALA A 136 -19.13 -12.68 -25.09
CA ALA A 136 -20.20 -13.66 -25.39
C ALA A 136 -21.45 -12.98 -25.94
N LEU A 137 -21.82 -11.79 -25.43
CA LEU A 137 -23.03 -11.06 -25.85
C LEU A 137 -22.84 -10.27 -27.15
N THR A 138 -21.68 -9.67 -27.36
CA THR A 138 -21.43 -8.72 -28.44
C THR A 138 -20.55 -9.25 -29.56
N GLY A 139 -19.85 -10.37 -29.33
CA GLY A 139 -18.81 -10.89 -30.23
C GLY A 139 -17.53 -10.04 -30.30
N LYS A 140 -17.44 -8.94 -29.50
CA LYS A 140 -16.33 -7.98 -29.54
C LYS A 140 -15.73 -7.80 -28.12
N PRO A 141 -14.43 -7.50 -28.01
CA PRO A 141 -13.86 -7.10 -26.72
C PRO A 141 -14.46 -5.76 -26.26
N PRO A 142 -14.54 -5.49 -24.95
CA PRO A 142 -14.89 -4.15 -24.45
C PRO A 142 -13.80 -3.14 -24.84
N ASN A 143 -14.21 -1.93 -25.17
CA ASN A 143 -13.31 -0.81 -25.51
C ASN A 143 -12.54 -0.34 -24.28
#